data_7c7e96d2132a555c1a285f7824d806a6
#
_entry.id   7c7e96d2132a555c1a285f7824d806a6
#
_cell.length_a   1.000
_cell.length_b   1.000
_cell.length_c   1.000
_cell.angle_alpha   90.00
_cell.angle_beta   90.00
_cell.angle_gamma   90.00
#
_symmetry.space_group_name_H-M   'P 1'
#
loop_
_entity.id
_entity.type
_entity.pdbx_description
1 polymer ?
#
loop_
_entity_poly.entity_id
_entity_poly.type
_entity_poly.pdbx_seq_one_letter_code
_entity_poly.pdbx_strand_id
1 'polypeptide(L)'
;MAKVTASDYVIDLGSGDGRMVIAAAKRGARALGVEFNPEMVKLAQQRAAEAGVADRATFVQGDMFEADISKATVLALFLMPENLRRLEPKFLALPAGTRIVVNTFGIADWTPVATEVLTENCTTWCTAMLYRVPGK
;
A
#
# COMPACT_ATOMS: atom_id res chain seq x y z
N MET A 1 1.86 -6.23 -10.56
CA MET A 1 2.40 -4.92 -11.00
C MET A 1 3.71 -4.57 -10.29
N ALA A 2 3.74 -4.56 -8.98
CA ALA A 2 4.98 -4.27 -8.24
C ALA A 2 5.91 -5.48 -8.09
N LYS A 3 5.49 -6.65 -8.49
CA LYS A 3 6.22 -7.91 -8.39
C LYS A 3 6.69 -8.20 -6.97
N VAL A 4 5.76 -8.13 -6.02
CA VAL A 4 6.04 -8.36 -4.60
C VAL A 4 6.54 -9.78 -4.37
N THR A 5 7.62 -9.91 -3.62
CA THR A 5 8.24 -11.18 -3.26
C THR A 5 8.47 -11.26 -1.75
N ALA A 6 8.98 -12.40 -1.29
CA ALA A 6 9.28 -12.62 0.13
C ALA A 6 10.33 -11.65 0.70
N SER A 7 11.12 -11.00 -0.17
CA SER A 7 12.10 -10.01 0.28
C SER A 7 11.50 -8.62 0.50
N ASP A 8 10.24 -8.43 0.14
CA ASP A 8 9.60 -7.11 0.23
C ASP A 8 8.97 -6.86 1.59
N TYR A 9 8.89 -5.59 1.94
CA TYR A 9 8.11 -5.09 3.04
C TYR A 9 7.10 -4.09 2.49
N VAL A 10 5.81 -4.46 2.50
CA VAL A 10 4.73 -3.67 1.92
C VAL A 10 4.01 -2.92 3.03
N ILE A 11 3.80 -1.62 2.84
CA ILE A 11 2.99 -0.82 3.77
C ILE A 11 1.81 -0.24 2.99
N ASP A 12 0.61 -0.39 3.57
CA ASP A 12 -0.62 0.19 3.07
C ASP A 12 -1.12 1.23 4.06
N LEU A 13 -1.13 2.49 3.65
CA LEU A 13 -1.64 3.59 4.46
C LEU A 13 -3.14 3.76 4.18
N GLY A 14 -3.96 3.67 5.21
CA GLY A 14 -5.41 3.63 5.06
C GLY A 14 -5.87 2.25 4.61
N SER A 15 -5.40 1.20 5.28
CA SER A 15 -5.53 -0.19 4.82
C SER A 15 -6.95 -0.75 4.83
N GLY A 16 -7.90 -0.09 5.49
CA GLY A 16 -9.28 -0.55 5.53
C GLY A 16 -9.41 -1.97 6.07
N ASP A 17 -10.07 -2.84 5.31
CA ASP A 17 -10.28 -4.25 5.70
C ASP A 17 -9.07 -5.15 5.44
N GLY A 18 -7.95 -4.60 4.97
CA GLY A 18 -6.69 -5.30 4.87
C GLY A 18 -6.44 -6.10 3.60
N ARG A 19 -7.24 -5.94 2.57
CA ARG A 19 -7.12 -6.73 1.32
C ARG A 19 -5.73 -6.67 0.70
N MET A 20 -5.17 -5.47 0.60
CA MET A 20 -3.86 -5.28 -0.04
C MET A 20 -2.74 -5.90 0.79
N VAL A 21 -2.80 -5.71 2.11
CA VAL A 21 -1.83 -6.27 3.04
C VAL A 21 -1.86 -7.79 3.00
N ILE A 22 -3.06 -8.37 3.04
CA ILE A 22 -3.24 -9.82 2.98
C ILE A 22 -2.73 -10.37 1.64
N ALA A 23 -3.03 -9.70 0.54
CA ALA A 23 -2.57 -10.12 -0.79
C ALA A 23 -1.03 -10.15 -0.86
N ALA A 24 -0.36 -9.13 -0.30
CA ALA A 24 1.09 -9.09 -0.24
C ALA A 24 1.66 -10.21 0.63
N ALA A 25 1.03 -10.46 1.79
CA ALA A 25 1.45 -11.52 2.70
C ALA A 25 1.29 -12.91 2.08
N LYS A 26 0.27 -13.11 1.26
CA LYS A 26 0.09 -14.38 0.52
C LYS A 26 1.22 -14.64 -0.48
N ARG A 27 1.90 -13.60 -0.94
CA ARG A 27 3.08 -13.71 -1.79
C ARG A 27 4.38 -13.93 -1.01
N GLY A 28 4.27 -14.06 0.31
CA GLY A 28 5.41 -14.29 1.19
C GLY A 28 6.03 -13.04 1.78
N ALA A 29 5.58 -11.84 1.37
CA ALA A 29 6.12 -10.58 1.88
C ALA A 29 5.64 -10.32 3.32
N ARG A 30 6.42 -9.53 4.04
CA ARG A 30 5.94 -8.89 5.26
C ARG A 30 5.13 -7.67 4.87
N ALA A 31 4.01 -7.46 5.55
CA ALA A 31 3.11 -6.38 5.19
C ALA A 31 2.49 -5.74 6.43
N LEU A 32 2.37 -4.43 6.40
CA LEU A 32 1.78 -3.63 7.47
C LEU A 32 0.66 -2.77 6.92
N GLY A 33 -0.50 -2.82 7.57
CA GLY A 33 -1.59 -1.90 7.31
C GLY A 33 -1.71 -0.90 8.44
N VAL A 34 -1.81 0.38 8.09
CA VAL A 34 -2.08 1.47 9.04
C VAL A 34 -3.49 1.97 8.76
N GLU A 35 -4.36 1.90 9.76
CA GLU A 35 -5.76 2.26 9.62
C GLU A 35 -6.23 3.06 10.83
N PHE A 36 -6.95 4.14 10.58
CA PHE A 36 -7.44 5.01 11.64
C PHE A 36 -8.63 4.39 12.38
N ASN A 37 -9.50 3.66 11.67
CA ASN A 37 -10.73 3.09 12.23
C ASN A 37 -10.44 1.77 12.96
N PRO A 38 -10.63 1.71 14.30
CA PRO A 38 -10.29 0.49 15.05
C PRO A 38 -11.15 -0.72 14.67
N GLU A 39 -12.38 -0.53 14.20
CA GLU A 39 -13.23 -1.64 13.75
C GLU A 39 -12.66 -2.28 12.48
N MET A 40 -12.13 -1.46 11.58
CA MET A 40 -11.47 -1.96 10.37
C MET A 40 -10.19 -2.71 10.71
N VAL A 41 -9.43 -2.23 11.69
CA VAL A 41 -8.21 -2.92 12.17
C VAL A 41 -8.57 -4.32 12.67
N LYS A 42 -9.62 -4.43 13.47
CA LYS A 42 -10.07 -5.75 14.00
C LYS A 42 -10.51 -6.68 12.87
N LEU A 43 -11.28 -6.15 11.92
CA LEU A 43 -11.73 -6.94 10.78
C LEU A 43 -10.55 -7.43 9.94
N ALA A 44 -9.57 -6.58 9.69
CA ALA A 44 -8.38 -6.94 8.94
C ALA A 44 -7.56 -8.02 9.65
N GLN A 45 -7.39 -7.89 10.96
CA GLN A 45 -6.69 -8.89 11.77
C GLN A 45 -7.39 -10.25 11.70
N GLN A 46 -8.72 -10.25 11.79
CA GLN A 46 -9.51 -11.47 11.67
C GLN A 46 -9.35 -12.11 10.28
N ARG A 47 -9.41 -11.32 9.24
CA ARG A 47 -9.26 -11.82 7.86
C ARG A 47 -7.86 -12.37 7.60
N ALA A 48 -6.83 -11.74 8.16
CA ALA A 48 -5.46 -12.24 8.04
C ALA A 48 -5.30 -13.60 8.73
N ALA A 49 -5.91 -13.77 9.90
CA ALA A 49 -5.90 -15.06 10.60
C ALA A 49 -6.63 -16.13 9.79
N GLU A 50 -7.79 -15.82 9.24
CA GLU A 50 -8.57 -16.76 8.40
C GLU A 50 -7.81 -17.14 7.13
N ALA A 51 -7.02 -16.22 6.57
CA ALA A 51 -6.22 -16.47 5.38
C ALA A 51 -4.89 -17.19 5.69
N GLY A 52 -4.56 -17.40 6.96
CA GLY A 52 -3.34 -18.09 7.36
C GLY A 52 -2.08 -17.25 7.22
N VAL A 53 -2.19 -15.92 7.19
CA VAL A 53 -1.05 -15.01 6.98
C VAL A 53 -0.80 -14.06 8.15
N ALA A 54 -1.40 -14.33 9.32
CA ALA A 54 -1.26 -13.45 10.49
C ALA A 54 0.20 -13.26 10.94
N ASP A 55 1.07 -14.18 10.62
CA ASP A 55 2.50 -14.09 10.94
C ASP A 55 3.25 -13.07 10.07
N ARG A 56 2.70 -12.70 8.91
CA ARG A 56 3.32 -11.75 7.98
C ARG A 56 2.49 -10.49 7.75
N ALA A 57 1.21 -10.51 8.09
CA ALA A 57 0.31 -9.38 7.92
C ALA A 57 -0.01 -8.77 9.28
N THR A 58 0.44 -7.55 9.51
CA THR A 58 0.24 -6.81 10.75
C THR A 58 -0.64 -5.60 10.47
N PHE A 59 -1.56 -5.31 11.39
CA PHE A 59 -2.43 -4.14 11.29
C PHE A 59 -2.35 -3.33 12.57
N VAL A 60 -2.20 -2.03 12.43
CA VAL A 60 -2.14 -1.12 13.57
C VAL A 60 -3.14 0.02 13.38
N GLN A 61 -3.74 0.45 14.50
CA GLN A 61 -4.55 1.66 14.50
C GLN A 61 -3.61 2.86 14.55
N GLY A 62 -3.78 3.80 13.62
CA GLY A 62 -2.94 4.99 13.62
C GLY A 62 -3.28 5.94 12.49
N ASP A 63 -2.62 7.10 12.53
CA ASP A 63 -2.74 8.13 11.52
C ASP A 63 -1.70 7.87 10.41
N MET A 64 -2.17 7.77 9.16
CA MET A 64 -1.28 7.51 8.02
C MET A 64 -0.20 8.59 7.85
N PHE A 65 -0.47 9.83 8.28
CA PHE A 65 0.48 10.93 8.15
C PHE A 65 1.59 10.89 9.20
N GLU A 66 1.37 10.17 10.29
CA GLU A 66 2.32 10.00 11.39
C GLU A 66 3.12 8.70 11.28
N ALA A 67 2.68 7.77 10.45
CA ALA A 67 3.29 6.45 10.35
C ALA A 67 4.70 6.52 9.80
N ASP A 68 5.60 5.70 10.36
CA ASP A 68 6.96 5.54 9.84
C ASP A 68 6.94 4.55 8.68
N ILE A 69 7.21 5.03 7.48
CA ILE A 69 7.25 4.22 6.27
C ILE A 69 8.67 4.00 5.74
N SER A 70 9.68 4.38 6.51
CA SER A 70 11.07 4.41 6.05
C SER A 70 11.63 3.05 5.64
N LYS A 71 11.08 1.96 6.15
CA LYS A 71 11.54 0.60 5.85
C LYS A 71 10.77 -0.08 4.72
N ALA A 72 9.76 0.59 4.15
CA ALA A 72 8.98 0.00 3.07
C ALA A 72 9.81 -0.15 1.81
N THR A 73 9.68 -1.30 1.15
CA THR A 73 10.18 -1.47 -0.21
C THR A 73 9.07 -1.21 -1.23
N VAL A 74 7.82 -1.36 -0.79
CA VAL A 74 6.63 -1.11 -1.60
C VAL A 74 5.58 -0.41 -0.74
N LEU A 75 5.01 0.67 -1.26
CA LEU A 75 3.77 1.24 -0.73
C LEU A 75 2.63 0.83 -1.64
N ALA A 76 1.52 0.38 -1.04
CA ALA A 76 0.29 0.04 -1.77
C ALA A 76 -0.80 0.96 -1.25
N LEU A 77 -1.33 1.83 -2.12
CA LEU A 77 -2.18 2.93 -1.67
C LEU A 77 -3.45 3.03 -2.50
N PHE A 78 -4.57 3.26 -1.82
CA PHE A 78 -5.79 3.74 -2.45
C PHE A 78 -6.26 4.95 -1.64
N LEU A 79 -5.81 6.12 -2.07
CA LEU A 79 -6.03 7.37 -1.34
C LEU A 79 -6.51 8.46 -2.28
N MET A 80 -7.23 9.42 -1.72
CA MET A 80 -7.68 10.60 -2.45
C MET A 80 -6.48 11.49 -2.80
N PRO A 81 -6.57 12.28 -3.89
CA PRO A 81 -5.44 13.13 -4.31
C PRO A 81 -4.91 14.06 -3.24
N GLU A 82 -5.79 14.59 -2.40
CA GLU A 82 -5.42 15.48 -1.30
C GLU A 82 -4.49 14.77 -0.31
N ASN A 83 -4.80 13.52 0.04
CA ASN A 83 -3.98 12.74 0.97
C ASN A 83 -2.63 12.37 0.33
N LEU A 84 -2.64 12.03 -0.94
CA LEU A 84 -1.39 11.74 -1.67
C LEU A 84 -0.47 12.95 -1.69
N ARG A 85 -1.04 14.15 -1.89
CA ARG A 85 -0.27 15.40 -1.88
C ARG A 85 0.36 15.65 -0.52
N ARG A 86 -0.39 15.43 0.55
CA ARG A 86 0.12 15.61 1.92
C ARG A 86 1.23 14.61 2.25
N LEU A 87 1.18 13.41 1.68
CA LEU A 87 2.16 12.36 1.93
C LEU A 87 3.40 12.48 1.05
N GLU A 88 3.38 13.28 0.00
CA GLU A 88 4.49 13.37 -0.96
C GLU A 88 5.86 13.59 -0.32
N PRO A 89 6.03 14.49 0.68
CA PRO A 89 7.34 14.64 1.33
C PRO A 89 7.85 13.35 1.94
N LYS A 90 6.97 12.52 2.48
CA LYS A 90 7.35 11.20 3.01
C LYS A 90 7.77 10.25 1.90
N PHE A 91 7.10 10.29 0.75
CA PHE A 91 7.49 9.47 -0.39
C PHE A 91 8.88 9.85 -0.89
N LEU A 92 9.14 11.14 -0.99
CA LEU A 92 10.43 11.64 -1.47
C LEU A 92 11.59 11.31 -0.52
N ALA A 93 11.29 11.09 0.76
CA ALA A 93 12.29 10.71 1.75
C ALA A 93 12.66 9.23 1.70
N LEU A 94 11.89 8.40 0.98
CA LEU A 94 12.16 6.97 0.83
C LEU A 94 13.40 6.75 -0.06
N PRO A 95 14.08 5.60 0.09
CA PRO A 95 15.19 5.27 -0.80
C PRO A 95 14.78 5.30 -2.27
N ALA A 96 15.67 5.78 -3.13
CA ALA A 96 15.45 5.78 -4.57
C ALA A 96 15.13 4.37 -5.05
N GLY A 97 14.15 4.25 -5.94
CA GLY A 97 13.72 2.96 -6.46
C GLY A 97 12.63 2.27 -5.64
N THR A 98 12.29 2.78 -4.47
CA THR A 98 11.13 2.26 -3.72
C THR A 98 9.90 2.34 -4.62
N ARG A 99 9.12 1.25 -4.66
CA ARG A 99 7.95 1.14 -5.54
C ARG A 99 6.71 1.65 -4.81
N ILE A 100 5.90 2.44 -5.50
CA ILE A 100 4.64 2.94 -4.97
C ILE A 100 3.55 2.57 -5.97
N VAL A 101 2.60 1.74 -5.55
CA VAL A 101 1.43 1.38 -6.35
C VAL A 101 0.24 2.15 -5.80
N VAL A 102 -0.41 2.91 -6.66
CA VAL A 102 -1.63 3.64 -6.31
C VAL A 102 -2.78 3.11 -7.16
N ASN A 103 -3.97 3.12 -6.56
CA ASN A 103 -5.20 2.76 -7.25
C ASN A 103 -5.96 4.04 -7.57
N THR A 104 -6.40 4.19 -8.82
CA THR A 104 -7.29 5.23 -9.32
C THR A 104 -6.67 6.61 -9.40
N PHE A 105 -6.16 7.16 -8.29
CA PHE A 105 -5.62 8.52 -8.24
C PHE A 105 -4.10 8.47 -8.24
N GLY A 106 -3.49 9.15 -9.20
CA GLY A 106 -2.04 9.23 -9.33
C GLY A 106 -1.40 10.25 -8.41
N ILE A 107 -0.10 10.20 -8.31
CA ILE A 107 0.70 11.20 -7.58
C ILE A 107 0.92 12.38 -8.51
N ALA A 108 0.44 13.57 -8.11
CA ALA A 108 0.57 14.78 -8.93
C ALA A 108 2.04 15.08 -9.24
N ASP A 109 2.30 15.44 -10.49
CA ASP A 109 3.64 15.79 -11.00
C ASP A 109 4.63 14.62 -11.07
N TRP A 110 4.21 13.41 -10.72
CA TRP A 110 5.03 12.21 -10.90
C TRP A 110 4.59 11.47 -12.17
N THR A 111 5.56 10.90 -12.88
CA THR A 111 5.28 10.08 -14.06
C THR A 111 5.30 8.60 -13.65
N PRO A 112 4.20 7.86 -13.85
CA PRO A 112 4.20 6.43 -13.53
C PRO A 112 5.11 5.66 -14.50
N VAL A 113 5.78 4.63 -13.97
CA VAL A 113 6.60 3.73 -14.81
C VAL A 113 5.74 2.66 -15.46
N ALA A 114 4.54 2.42 -14.95
CA ALA A 114 3.56 1.51 -15.55
C ALA A 114 2.16 1.90 -15.11
N THR A 115 1.19 1.67 -15.99
CA THR A 115 -0.23 1.87 -15.71
C THR A 115 -0.98 0.63 -16.18
N GLU A 116 -1.87 0.10 -15.37
CA GLU A 116 -2.64 -1.09 -15.67
C GLU A 116 -4.11 -0.85 -15.36
N VAL A 117 -4.99 -1.23 -16.29
CA VAL A 117 -6.44 -1.19 -16.06
C VAL A 117 -6.89 -2.62 -15.76
N LEU A 118 -7.47 -2.82 -14.58
CA LEU A 118 -7.98 -4.11 -14.16
C LEU A 118 -9.34 -4.31 -14.80
N THR A 119 -9.50 -5.35 -15.61
CA THR A 119 -10.74 -5.64 -16.33
C THR A 119 -11.52 -6.81 -15.73
N GLU A 120 -10.86 -7.66 -14.97
CA GLU A 120 -11.45 -8.86 -14.38
C GLU A 120 -11.94 -8.58 -12.97
N ASN A 121 -13.20 -8.87 -12.69
CA ASN A 121 -13.84 -8.68 -11.39
C ASN A 121 -13.79 -7.23 -10.88
N CYS A 122 -13.71 -6.27 -11.79
CA CYS A 122 -13.65 -4.87 -11.42
C CYS A 122 -14.71 -4.05 -12.18
N THR A 123 -15.52 -3.30 -11.46
CA THR A 123 -16.56 -2.43 -12.02
C THR A 123 -16.27 -0.95 -11.87
N THR A 124 -15.53 -0.57 -10.80
CA THR A 124 -15.14 0.81 -10.54
C THR A 124 -13.72 0.83 -9.96
N TRP A 125 -13.03 1.96 -10.08
CA TRP A 125 -11.70 2.17 -9.49
C TRP A 125 -10.69 1.11 -9.97
N CYS A 126 -10.63 0.91 -11.28
CA CYS A 126 -9.91 -0.21 -11.87
C CYS A 126 -8.52 0.12 -12.41
N THR A 127 -8.04 1.33 -12.23
CA THR A 127 -6.73 1.75 -12.73
C THR A 127 -5.70 1.70 -11.62
N ALA A 128 -4.59 1.02 -11.86
CA ALA A 128 -3.44 0.99 -10.95
C ALA A 128 -2.23 1.60 -11.64
N MET A 129 -1.44 2.36 -10.90
CA MET A 129 -0.24 3.01 -11.41
C MET A 129 0.94 2.68 -10.52
N LEU A 130 2.07 2.36 -11.14
CA LEU A 130 3.32 2.08 -10.45
C LEU A 130 4.27 3.24 -10.62
N TYR A 131 4.77 3.73 -9.50
CA TYR A 131 5.80 4.76 -9.45
C TYR A 131 7.05 4.20 -8.78
N ARG A 132 8.20 4.81 -9.09
CA ARG A 132 9.43 4.58 -8.34
C ARG A 132 9.89 5.90 -7.76
N VAL A 133 10.35 5.86 -6.51
CA VAL A 133 10.90 7.06 -5.87
C VAL A 133 12.11 7.51 -6.66
N PRO A 134 12.19 8.79 -7.06
CA PRO A 134 13.28 9.28 -7.90
C PRO A 134 14.62 9.27 -7.18
N GLY A 135 15.69 9.19 -7.96
CA GLY A 135 17.05 9.34 -7.46
C GLY A 135 17.28 10.77 -6.93
N LYS A 136 18.12 10.88 -5.94
CA LYS A 136 18.44 12.16 -5.30
C LYS A 136 19.75 12.74 -5.80
#